data_3dca4b75ad4393265c1fcee9c511eb01
#
_entry.id   3dca4b75ad4393265c1fcee9c511eb01
#
_cell.length_a   1.000
_cell.length_b   1.000
_cell.length_c   1.000
_cell.angle_alpha   90.00
_cell.angle_beta   90.00
_cell.angle_gamma   90.00
#
_symmetry.space_group_name_H-M   'P 1'
#
loop_
_entity.id
_entity.type
_entity.pdbx_description
1 polymer ?
#
loop_
_entity_poly.entity_id
_entity_poly.type
_entity_poly.pdbx_seq_one_letter_code
_entity_poly.pdbx_strand_id
1 'polypeptide(L)'
;NPNAHYWLASPIGRYSQGISVAKALSQGLGTKVKHALEATIKLAPKHADAHIVLGTFHAEVIDKVGSLLGKTQGANKATGLAMFQQALKLTPHSAIAMIEYANGLVMLEGDKRMKDAEKLYADAAACTPADAMERLDVEMAKAELED
;
A
#
# COMPACT_ATOMS: atom_id res chain seq x y z
N ASN A 1 -14.72 16.66 -2.57
CA ASN A 1 -13.31 17.00 -2.51
C ASN A 1 -12.47 15.73 -2.31
N PRO A 2 -11.58 15.38 -3.29
CA PRO A 2 -10.77 14.16 -3.20
C PRO A 2 -9.87 14.12 -1.96
N ASN A 3 -9.30 15.25 -1.56
CA ASN A 3 -8.44 15.31 -0.38
C ASN A 3 -9.20 15.06 0.91
N ALA A 4 -10.47 15.46 0.98
CA ALA A 4 -11.29 15.19 2.16
C ALA A 4 -11.51 13.69 2.35
N HIS A 5 -11.77 12.96 1.27
CA HIS A 5 -11.91 11.50 1.33
C HIS A 5 -10.60 10.83 1.72
N TYR A 6 -9.47 11.29 1.18
CA TYR A 6 -8.17 10.75 1.52
C TYR A 6 -7.85 10.98 3.01
N TRP A 7 -8.10 12.18 3.53
CA TRP A 7 -7.85 12.47 4.94
C TRP A 7 -8.72 11.62 5.87
N LEU A 8 -9.95 11.31 5.47
CA LEU A 8 -10.81 10.40 6.23
C LEU A 8 -10.25 8.98 6.23
N ALA A 9 -9.80 8.49 5.07
CA ALA A 9 -9.26 7.14 4.93
C ALA A 9 -7.90 6.97 5.59
N SER A 10 -6.99 7.94 5.46
CA SER A 10 -5.60 7.81 5.88
C SER A 10 -5.43 7.56 7.38
N PRO A 11 -6.07 8.32 8.30
CA PRO A 11 -5.96 8.00 9.72
C PRO A 11 -6.53 6.63 10.08
N ILE A 12 -7.66 6.26 9.49
CA ILE A 12 -8.27 4.94 9.72
C ILE A 12 -7.35 3.85 9.19
N GLY A 13 -6.76 4.04 8.02
CA GLY A 13 -5.82 3.09 7.44
C GLY A 13 -4.58 2.88 8.31
N ARG A 14 -4.00 3.94 8.84
CA ARG A 14 -2.85 3.85 9.74
C ARG A 14 -3.20 3.16 11.05
N TYR A 15 -4.35 3.46 11.60
CA TYR A 15 -4.86 2.79 12.79
C TYR A 15 -5.02 1.28 12.54
N SER A 16 -5.56 0.91 11.39
CA SER A 16 -5.76 -0.48 11.00
C SER A 16 -4.43 -1.22 10.86
N GLN A 17 -3.36 -0.55 10.44
CA GLN A 17 -2.02 -1.14 10.40
C GLN A 17 -1.43 -1.36 11.80
N GLY A 18 -1.81 -0.55 12.76
CA GLY A 18 -1.35 -0.67 14.14
C GLY A 18 -2.07 -1.74 14.95
N ILE A 19 -3.17 -2.32 14.42
CA ILE A 19 -3.93 -3.40 15.05
C ILE A 19 -4.03 -4.57 14.06
N SER A 20 -4.51 -5.73 14.52
CA SER A 20 -4.67 -6.87 13.61
C SER A 20 -5.73 -6.53 12.55
N VAL A 21 -5.49 -6.98 11.32
CA VAL A 21 -6.44 -6.80 10.21
C VAL A 21 -7.78 -7.47 10.55
N ALA A 22 -7.74 -8.65 11.20
CA ALA A 22 -8.97 -9.33 11.62
C ALA A 22 -9.81 -8.45 12.55
N LYS A 23 -9.18 -7.76 13.51
CA LYS A 23 -9.88 -6.84 14.41
C LYS A 23 -10.45 -5.65 13.66
N ALA A 24 -9.68 -5.06 12.75
CA ALA A 24 -10.15 -3.94 11.93
C ALA A 24 -11.37 -4.33 11.10
N LEU A 25 -11.34 -5.53 10.50
CA LEU A 25 -12.46 -6.03 9.71
C LEU A 25 -13.70 -6.26 10.57
N SER A 26 -13.54 -6.81 11.78
CA SER A 26 -14.66 -7.02 12.70
C SER A 26 -15.31 -5.72 13.15
N GLN A 27 -14.56 -4.62 13.16
CA GLN A 27 -15.06 -3.29 13.50
C GLN A 27 -15.58 -2.52 12.27
N GLY A 28 -15.53 -3.11 11.08
CA GLY A 28 -15.97 -2.46 9.85
C GLY A 28 -15.04 -1.39 9.33
N LEU A 29 -13.85 -1.24 9.92
CA LEU A 29 -12.89 -0.20 9.51
C LEU A 29 -12.33 -0.45 8.13
N GLY A 30 -12.10 -1.73 7.78
CA GLY A 30 -11.57 -2.09 6.47
C GLY A 30 -12.48 -1.61 5.34
N THR A 31 -13.78 -1.85 5.47
CA THR A 31 -14.76 -1.42 4.48
C THR A 31 -14.81 0.10 4.35
N LYS A 32 -14.79 0.82 5.47
CA LYS A 32 -14.79 2.29 5.47
C LYS A 32 -13.55 2.84 4.77
N VAL A 33 -12.37 2.30 5.07
CA VAL A 33 -11.12 2.69 4.43
C VAL A 33 -11.19 2.46 2.92
N LYS A 34 -11.63 1.26 2.53
CA LYS A 34 -11.74 0.89 1.12
C LYS A 34 -12.65 1.86 0.37
N HIS A 35 -13.85 2.13 0.90
CA HIS A 35 -14.80 3.01 0.25
C HIS A 35 -14.30 4.45 0.14
N ALA A 36 -13.65 4.97 1.19
CA ALA A 36 -13.09 6.32 1.18
C ALA A 36 -11.96 6.43 0.15
N LEU A 37 -11.11 5.43 0.05
CA LEU A 37 -10.01 5.41 -0.93
C LEU A 37 -10.54 5.29 -2.36
N GLU A 38 -11.53 4.44 -2.58
CA GLU A 38 -12.17 4.31 -3.89
C GLU A 38 -12.83 5.63 -4.32
N ALA A 39 -13.49 6.32 -3.38
CA ALA A 39 -14.07 7.63 -3.65
C ALA A 39 -13.00 8.67 -3.99
N THR A 40 -11.88 8.66 -3.27
CA THR A 40 -10.74 9.56 -3.55
C THR A 40 -10.20 9.32 -4.97
N ILE A 41 -10.00 8.07 -5.35
CA ILE A 41 -9.49 7.70 -6.67
C ILE A 41 -10.48 8.11 -7.76
N LYS A 42 -11.78 7.93 -7.52
CA LYS A 42 -12.81 8.32 -8.47
C LYS A 42 -12.80 9.82 -8.73
N LEU A 43 -12.61 10.63 -7.68
CA LEU A 43 -12.57 12.08 -7.79
C LEU A 43 -11.23 12.62 -8.25
N ALA A 44 -10.15 11.91 -7.95
CA ALA A 44 -8.79 12.29 -8.31
C ALA A 44 -7.99 11.05 -8.74
N PRO A 45 -8.17 10.58 -9.99
CA PRO A 45 -7.50 9.35 -10.46
C PRO A 45 -5.98 9.41 -10.43
N LYS A 46 -5.38 10.60 -10.34
CA LYS A 46 -3.93 10.79 -10.26
C LYS A 46 -3.41 10.90 -8.83
N HIS A 47 -4.24 10.62 -7.84
CA HIS A 47 -3.83 10.68 -6.43
C HIS A 47 -3.05 9.43 -6.06
N ALA A 48 -1.73 9.48 -6.18
CA ALA A 48 -0.86 8.31 -6.02
C ALA A 48 -0.97 7.67 -4.62
N ASP A 49 -1.00 8.49 -3.57
CA ASP A 49 -1.07 7.99 -2.19
C ASP A 49 -2.33 7.16 -1.95
N ALA A 50 -3.45 7.55 -2.52
CA ALA A 50 -4.70 6.77 -2.39
C ALA A 50 -4.56 5.40 -3.04
N HIS A 51 -3.87 5.31 -4.18
CA HIS A 51 -3.59 4.03 -4.83
C HIS A 51 -2.69 3.15 -3.96
N ILE A 52 -1.65 3.74 -3.35
CA ILE A 52 -0.74 3.02 -2.46
C ILE A 52 -1.50 2.43 -1.28
N VAL A 53 -2.30 3.23 -0.61
CA VAL A 53 -3.03 2.78 0.59
C VAL A 53 -4.07 1.73 0.23
N LEU A 54 -4.76 1.88 -0.89
CA LEU A 54 -5.73 0.87 -1.34
C LEU A 54 -5.03 -0.43 -1.72
N GLY A 55 -3.88 -0.37 -2.38
CA GLY A 55 -3.06 -1.55 -2.65
C GLY A 55 -2.65 -2.25 -1.37
N THR A 56 -2.21 -1.51 -0.38
CA THR A 56 -1.83 -2.03 0.94
C THR A 56 -3.04 -2.70 1.63
N PHE A 57 -4.22 -2.11 1.53
CA PHE A 57 -5.44 -2.72 2.06
C PHE A 57 -5.65 -4.12 1.46
N HIS A 58 -5.62 -4.25 0.13
CA HIS A 58 -5.80 -5.54 -0.52
C HIS A 58 -4.73 -6.54 -0.10
N ALA A 59 -3.47 -6.10 -0.05
CA ALA A 59 -2.34 -6.97 0.30
C ALA A 59 -2.45 -7.46 1.74
N GLU A 60 -2.71 -6.58 2.70
CA GLU A 60 -2.80 -6.94 4.11
C GLU A 60 -3.96 -7.87 4.41
N VAL A 61 -5.12 -7.62 3.82
CA VAL A 61 -6.29 -8.49 4.03
C VAL A 61 -5.98 -9.89 3.52
N ILE A 62 -5.43 -10.02 2.31
CA ILE A 62 -5.10 -11.32 1.74
C ILE A 62 -4.00 -12.01 2.54
N ASP A 63 -2.99 -11.28 2.99
CA ASP A 63 -1.91 -11.83 3.81
C ASP A 63 -2.43 -12.42 5.13
N LYS A 64 -3.41 -11.77 5.76
CA LYS A 64 -3.94 -12.18 7.06
C LYS A 64 -5.00 -13.27 6.98
N VAL A 65 -5.90 -13.21 6.01
CA VAL A 65 -7.04 -14.13 5.95
C VAL A 65 -7.06 -15.03 4.72
N GLY A 66 -6.12 -14.84 3.79
CA GLY A 66 -6.04 -15.63 2.55
C GLY A 66 -6.94 -15.08 1.45
N SER A 67 -6.72 -15.58 0.23
CA SER A 67 -7.42 -15.08 -0.97
C SER A 67 -8.92 -15.34 -0.94
N LEU A 68 -9.33 -16.51 -0.45
CA LEU A 68 -10.75 -16.88 -0.43
C LEU A 68 -11.55 -16.01 0.54
N LEU A 69 -11.09 -15.90 1.79
CA LEU A 69 -11.73 -15.04 2.79
C LEU A 69 -11.55 -13.57 2.45
N GLY A 70 -10.42 -13.20 1.86
CA GLY A 70 -10.18 -11.84 1.41
C GLY A 70 -11.20 -11.37 0.40
N LYS A 71 -11.63 -12.23 -0.52
CA LYS A 71 -12.68 -11.92 -1.49
C LYS A 71 -13.98 -11.51 -0.81
N THR A 72 -14.37 -12.20 0.26
CA THR A 72 -15.60 -11.87 0.99
C THR A 72 -15.52 -10.49 1.64
N GLN A 73 -14.31 -10.00 1.90
CA GLN A 73 -14.07 -8.67 2.46
C GLN A 73 -13.75 -7.62 1.38
N GLY A 74 -13.91 -7.98 0.12
CA GLY A 74 -13.67 -7.07 -1.00
C GLY A 74 -12.21 -6.92 -1.37
N ALA A 75 -11.32 -7.79 -0.89
CA ALA A 75 -9.90 -7.76 -1.23
C ALA A 75 -9.62 -8.67 -2.43
N ASN A 76 -8.76 -8.19 -3.32
CA ASN A 76 -8.40 -8.90 -4.55
C ASN A 76 -6.92 -8.67 -4.87
N LYS A 77 -6.18 -9.76 -5.09
CA LYS A 77 -4.75 -9.71 -5.37
C LYS A 77 -4.43 -8.90 -6.63
N ALA A 78 -5.13 -9.17 -7.72
CA ALA A 78 -4.89 -8.47 -8.98
C ALA A 78 -5.17 -6.97 -8.84
N THR A 79 -6.24 -6.60 -8.13
CA THR A 79 -6.57 -5.21 -7.87
C THR A 79 -5.49 -4.54 -7.01
N GLY A 80 -5.01 -5.22 -5.98
CA GLY A 80 -3.94 -4.70 -5.13
C GLY A 80 -2.67 -4.41 -5.91
N LEU A 81 -2.24 -5.36 -6.73
CA LEU A 81 -1.06 -5.18 -7.57
C LEU A 81 -1.25 -4.04 -8.57
N ALA A 82 -2.43 -3.94 -9.18
CA ALA A 82 -2.74 -2.85 -10.12
C ALA A 82 -2.67 -1.48 -9.44
N MET A 83 -3.12 -1.37 -8.19
CA MET A 83 -3.04 -0.11 -7.43
C MET A 83 -1.60 0.30 -7.19
N PHE A 84 -0.73 -0.62 -6.78
CA PHE A 84 0.69 -0.32 -6.59
C PHE A 84 1.36 0.08 -7.91
N GLN A 85 1.07 -0.64 -8.99
CA GLN A 85 1.63 -0.33 -10.30
C GLN A 85 1.20 1.05 -10.78
N GLN A 86 -0.06 1.40 -10.57
CA GLN A 86 -0.57 2.72 -10.94
C GLN A 86 0.07 3.82 -10.10
N ALA A 87 0.25 3.59 -8.81
CA ALA A 87 0.92 4.56 -7.94
C ALA A 87 2.35 4.83 -8.41
N LEU A 88 3.09 3.78 -8.73
CA LEU A 88 4.46 3.91 -9.22
C LEU A 88 4.50 4.61 -10.58
N LYS A 89 3.53 4.32 -11.45
CA LYS A 89 3.41 5.00 -12.75
C LYS A 89 3.16 6.50 -12.58
N LEU A 90 2.35 6.88 -11.59
CA LEU A 90 2.06 8.29 -11.30
C LEU A 90 3.24 9.00 -10.63
N THR A 91 4.02 8.26 -9.85
CA THR A 91 5.17 8.80 -9.12
C THR A 91 6.39 7.88 -9.28
N PRO A 92 7.03 7.87 -10.48
CA PRO A 92 8.08 6.89 -10.79
C PRO A 92 9.33 6.96 -9.91
N HIS A 93 9.55 8.08 -9.23
CA HIS A 93 10.73 8.28 -8.39
C HIS A 93 10.39 8.33 -6.90
N SER A 94 9.18 7.91 -6.52
CA SER A 94 8.75 7.91 -5.12
C SER A 94 9.29 6.69 -4.39
N ALA A 95 10.13 6.92 -3.39
CA ALA A 95 10.66 5.85 -2.54
C ALA A 95 9.53 5.13 -1.80
N ILE A 96 8.53 5.87 -1.28
CA ILE A 96 7.41 5.24 -0.55
C ILE A 96 6.57 4.35 -1.47
N ALA A 97 6.34 4.76 -2.73
CA ALA A 97 5.60 3.93 -3.67
C ALA A 97 6.34 2.62 -3.95
N MET A 98 7.66 2.68 -4.09
CA MET A 98 8.49 1.49 -4.31
C MET A 98 8.49 0.56 -3.09
N ILE A 99 8.65 1.12 -1.90
CA ILE A 99 8.68 0.35 -0.64
C ILE A 99 7.34 -0.35 -0.41
N GLU A 100 6.24 0.38 -0.55
CA GLU A 100 4.91 -0.19 -0.34
C GLU A 100 4.58 -1.26 -1.37
N TYR A 101 5.00 -1.06 -2.63
CA TYR A 101 4.83 -2.08 -3.66
C TYR A 101 5.65 -3.33 -3.32
N ALA A 102 6.91 -3.16 -2.90
CA ALA A 102 7.74 -4.30 -2.52
C ALA A 102 7.11 -5.08 -1.36
N ASN A 103 6.64 -4.38 -0.33
CA ASN A 103 5.95 -5.02 0.80
C ASN A 103 4.69 -5.76 0.33
N GLY A 104 3.92 -5.15 -0.56
CA GLY A 104 2.73 -5.76 -1.13
C GLY A 104 3.04 -7.02 -1.93
N LEU A 105 4.12 -7.02 -2.70
CA LEU A 105 4.54 -8.21 -3.46
C LEU A 105 4.88 -9.37 -2.53
N VAL A 106 5.59 -9.10 -1.44
CA VAL A 106 5.93 -10.14 -0.45
C VAL A 106 4.66 -10.69 0.19
N MET A 107 3.72 -9.83 0.54
CA MET A 107 2.44 -10.25 1.16
C MET A 107 1.59 -11.08 0.21
N LEU A 108 1.53 -10.70 -1.06
CA LEU A 108 0.64 -11.32 -2.04
C LEU A 108 1.25 -12.52 -2.75
N GLU A 109 2.55 -12.49 -3.02
CA GLU A 109 3.22 -13.51 -3.84
C GLU A 109 4.27 -14.31 -3.08
N GLY A 110 4.67 -13.86 -1.87
CA GLY A 110 5.72 -14.53 -1.11
C GLY A 110 7.03 -14.59 -1.87
N ASP A 111 7.69 -15.75 -1.80
CA ASP A 111 9.00 -15.94 -2.41
C ASP A 111 9.02 -15.87 -3.93
N LYS A 112 7.86 -16.06 -4.57
CA LYS A 112 7.76 -16.05 -6.05
C LYS A 112 8.24 -14.74 -6.67
N ARG A 113 8.03 -13.63 -5.99
CA ARG A 113 8.37 -12.30 -6.48
C ARG A 113 9.41 -11.61 -5.61
N MET A 114 10.17 -12.39 -4.83
CA MET A 114 11.18 -11.82 -3.90
C MET A 114 12.24 -11.00 -4.63
N LYS A 115 12.69 -11.45 -5.81
CA LYS A 115 13.68 -10.70 -6.60
C LYS A 115 13.13 -9.35 -7.06
N ASP A 116 11.85 -9.31 -7.43
CA ASP A 116 11.20 -8.05 -7.82
C ASP A 116 11.08 -7.11 -6.64
N ALA A 117 10.74 -7.64 -5.47
CA ALA A 117 10.68 -6.86 -4.24
C ALA A 117 12.04 -6.30 -3.87
N GLU A 118 13.10 -7.11 -3.94
CA GLU A 118 14.47 -6.67 -3.67
C GLU A 118 14.90 -5.54 -4.61
N LYS A 119 14.55 -5.65 -5.89
CA LYS A 119 14.85 -4.60 -6.86
C LYS A 119 14.15 -3.29 -6.50
N LEU A 120 12.89 -3.37 -6.09
CA LEU A 120 12.13 -2.18 -5.66
C LEU A 120 12.74 -1.54 -4.42
N TYR A 121 13.18 -2.33 -3.44
CA TYR A 121 13.87 -1.81 -2.27
C TYR A 121 15.19 -1.13 -2.66
N ALA A 122 15.95 -1.74 -3.57
CA ALA A 122 17.21 -1.19 -4.06
C ALA A 122 16.98 0.14 -4.79
N ASP A 123 15.96 0.19 -5.65
CA ASP A 123 15.62 1.42 -6.38
C ASP A 123 15.16 2.52 -5.41
N ALA A 124 14.39 2.15 -4.38
CA ALA A 124 13.96 3.10 -3.35
C ALA A 124 15.14 3.66 -2.56
N ALA A 125 16.09 2.80 -2.22
CA ALA A 125 17.30 3.21 -1.49
C ALA A 125 18.18 4.15 -2.31
N ALA A 126 18.10 4.08 -3.63
CA ALA A 126 18.85 4.93 -4.54
C ALA A 126 18.16 6.26 -4.83
N CYS A 127 16.91 6.46 -4.40
CA CYS A 127 16.18 7.70 -4.64
C CYS A 127 16.80 8.87 -3.86
N THR A 128 16.77 10.07 -4.47
CA THR A 128 17.16 11.30 -3.80
C THR A 128 15.95 11.81 -3.02
N PRO A 129 16.05 11.94 -1.68
CA PRO A 129 14.93 12.43 -0.87
C PRO A 129 14.56 13.86 -1.21
N ALA A 130 13.26 14.12 -1.38
CA ALA A 130 12.75 15.48 -1.65
C ALA A 130 12.43 16.24 -0.35
N ASP A 131 12.11 15.51 0.73
CA ASP A 131 11.79 16.10 2.01
C ASP A 131 12.17 15.14 3.15
N ALA A 132 11.90 15.54 4.40
CA ALA A 132 12.27 14.75 5.58
C ALA A 132 11.54 13.39 5.62
N MET A 133 10.28 13.34 5.21
CA MET A 133 9.52 12.09 5.18
C MET A 133 10.07 11.12 4.14
N GLU A 134 10.38 11.62 2.96
CA GLU A 134 10.96 10.79 1.91
C GLU A 134 12.35 10.29 2.30
N ARG A 135 13.11 11.09 3.03
CA ARG A 135 14.42 10.68 3.57
C ARG A 135 14.26 9.49 4.51
N LEU A 136 13.25 9.51 5.37
CA LEU A 136 12.98 8.36 6.26
C LEU A 136 12.64 7.11 5.46
N ASP A 137 11.86 7.25 4.40
CA ASP A 137 11.49 6.13 3.53
C ASP A 137 12.73 5.54 2.84
N VAL A 138 13.65 6.37 2.38
CA VAL A 138 14.91 5.92 1.78
C VAL A 138 15.77 5.18 2.81
N GLU A 139 15.86 5.68 4.03
CA GLU A 139 16.60 5.02 5.09
C GLU A 139 16.00 3.67 5.48
N MET A 140 14.65 3.58 5.49
CA MET A 140 13.96 2.32 5.72
C MET A 140 14.28 1.30 4.63
N ALA A 141 14.31 1.72 3.36
CA ALA A 141 14.66 0.84 2.26
C ALA A 141 16.10 0.33 2.36
N LYS A 142 17.03 1.20 2.77
CA LYS A 142 18.42 0.81 3.01
C LYS A 142 18.52 -0.23 4.12
N ALA A 143 17.78 -0.04 5.20
CA ALA A 143 17.76 -0.99 6.31
C ALA A 143 17.25 -2.37 5.87
N GLU A 144 16.22 -2.41 5.03
CA GLU A 144 15.68 -3.68 4.49
C GLU A 144 16.71 -4.43 3.65
N LEU A 145 17.55 -3.70 2.90
CA LEU A 145 18.59 -4.32 2.08
C LEU A 145 19.73 -4.91 2.92
N GLU A 146 19.97 -4.36 4.10
CA GLU A 146 21.03 -4.84 5.00
C GLU A 146 20.63 -6.13 5.75
N ASP A 147 19.33 -6.35 5.88
CA ASP A 147 18.82 -7.57 6.51
C ASP A 147 18.84 -8.75 5.54
#